data_4b4534d155fb6419700a1b903f07430a
#
_entry.id   4b4534d155fb6419700a1b903f07430a
#
_cell.length_a   1.000
_cell.length_b   1.000
_cell.length_c   1.000
_cell.angle_alpha   90.00
_cell.angle_beta   90.00
_cell.angle_gamma   90.00
#
_symmetry.space_group_name_H-M   'P 1'
#
loop_
_entity.id
_entity.type
_entity.pdbx_description
1 polymer ?
#
loop_
_entity_poly.entity_id
_entity_poly.type
_entity_poly.pdbx_seq_one_letter_code
_entity_poly.pdbx_strand_id
1 'polypeptide(L)'
;MTEEPNQQPEQSGDQSAPRLYDLGAALVESSRGSIYCLTIIGQVEGHSLAPNNTKTTKYEHVLPLLAHLEQSEEVDGVLLLLNTVGGDIEAGLAIAEMVAGMTKPTVTLVLGGGHSIGIPLAVSGQQTFIVPSASMTVHPVRMSGLMIAAPQSYRYFERVQESIV
;
A
#
# COMPACT_ATOMS: atom_id res chain seq x y z
N MET A 1 -21.69 51.69 32.02
CA MET A 1 -21.59 50.91 30.78
C MET A 1 -20.36 50.07 30.94
N THR A 2 -20.53 48.84 31.36
CA THR A 2 -19.47 47.85 31.57
C THR A 2 -19.61 46.85 30.44
N GLU A 3 -18.59 46.77 29.57
CA GLU A 3 -18.51 45.79 28.48
C GLU A 3 -18.15 44.44 29.07
N GLU A 4 -19.00 43.46 28.83
CA GLU A 4 -18.71 42.04 29.07
C GLU A 4 -17.77 41.50 27.99
N PRO A 5 -16.75 40.69 28.32
CA PRO A 5 -15.92 40.02 27.32
C PRO A 5 -16.68 38.84 26.73
N ASN A 6 -16.80 38.87 25.41
CA ASN A 6 -17.34 37.80 24.58
C ASN A 6 -16.43 36.56 24.65
N GLN A 7 -16.85 35.55 25.41
CA GLN A 7 -16.22 34.24 25.43
C GLN A 7 -16.71 33.45 24.21
N GLN A 8 -15.87 33.32 23.22
CA GLN A 8 -16.04 32.31 22.16
C GLN A 8 -15.83 30.92 22.77
N PRO A 9 -16.68 29.90 22.46
CA PRO A 9 -16.43 28.53 22.89
C PRO A 9 -15.20 27.97 22.16
N GLU A 10 -14.22 27.59 22.95
CA GLU A 10 -13.09 26.77 22.46
C GLU A 10 -13.67 25.47 21.92
N GLN A 11 -13.58 25.30 20.61
CA GLN A 11 -13.78 23.99 19.98
C GLN A 11 -12.57 23.12 20.35
N SER A 12 -12.73 22.31 21.39
CA SER A 12 -11.86 21.16 21.65
C SER A 12 -12.08 20.15 20.54
N GLY A 13 -11.39 20.33 19.42
CA GLY A 13 -11.31 19.35 18.35
C GLY A 13 -10.63 18.10 18.90
N ASP A 14 -11.38 17.02 18.96
CA ASP A 14 -10.86 15.68 19.18
C ASP A 14 -9.81 15.38 18.09
N GLN A 15 -8.52 15.45 18.46
CA GLN A 15 -7.39 15.20 17.56
C GLN A 15 -7.01 13.71 17.50
N SER A 16 -7.81 12.81 18.08
CA SER A 16 -7.49 11.41 18.24
C SER A 16 -8.06 10.48 17.17
N ALA A 17 -8.88 10.96 16.22
CA ALA A 17 -9.30 10.14 15.09
C ALA A 17 -8.36 10.38 13.90
N PRO A 18 -7.53 9.42 13.47
CA PRO A 18 -6.83 9.52 12.20
C PRO A 18 -7.88 9.72 11.11
N ARG A 19 -7.60 10.63 10.19
CA ARG A 19 -8.48 10.89 9.04
C ARG A 19 -8.50 9.66 8.14
N LEU A 20 -9.37 8.72 8.47
CA LEU A 20 -9.53 7.42 7.84
C LEU A 20 -9.75 7.49 6.31
N TYR A 21 -10.21 8.65 5.81
CA TYR A 21 -10.63 8.81 4.43
C TYR A 21 -9.50 9.19 3.47
N ASP A 22 -8.36 9.70 3.97
CA ASP A 22 -7.30 10.22 3.10
C ASP A 22 -6.33 9.14 2.58
N LEU A 23 -6.28 7.95 3.21
CA LEU A 23 -5.31 6.90 2.88
C LEU A 23 -5.94 5.61 2.34
N GLY A 24 -7.26 5.54 2.20
CA GLY A 24 -7.91 4.29 1.80
C GLY A 24 -7.67 3.16 2.81
N ALA A 25 -7.68 3.49 4.11
CA ALA A 25 -7.40 2.59 5.20
C ALA A 25 -8.47 2.69 6.28
N ALA A 26 -8.74 1.61 7.01
CA ALA A 26 -9.71 1.56 8.08
C ALA A 26 -9.30 0.56 9.16
N LEU A 27 -9.44 0.94 10.42
CA LEU A 27 -9.41 0.00 11.53
C LEU A 27 -10.83 -0.57 11.73
N VAL A 28 -10.94 -1.88 11.70
CA VAL A 28 -12.20 -2.61 11.93
C VAL A 28 -12.08 -3.37 13.22
N GLU A 29 -12.85 -2.96 14.22
CA GLU A 29 -12.87 -3.56 15.55
C GLU A 29 -14.07 -4.49 15.73
N SER A 30 -13.86 -5.61 16.40
CA SER A 30 -14.90 -6.57 16.76
C SER A 30 -14.55 -7.28 18.07
N SER A 31 -15.49 -8.06 18.61
CA SER A 31 -15.23 -8.93 19.78
C SER A 31 -14.19 -10.02 19.53
N ARG A 32 -13.72 -10.21 18.29
CA ARG A 32 -12.72 -11.20 17.88
C ARG A 32 -11.34 -10.60 17.61
N GLY A 33 -11.21 -9.30 17.74
CA GLY A 33 -9.97 -8.56 17.50
C GLY A 33 -10.14 -7.39 16.54
N SER A 34 -9.07 -6.68 16.32
CA SER A 34 -8.99 -5.49 15.46
C SER A 34 -8.13 -5.76 14.22
N ILE A 35 -8.71 -5.50 13.07
CA ILE A 35 -8.09 -5.69 11.75
C ILE A 35 -7.88 -4.35 11.08
N TYR A 36 -6.67 -4.07 10.67
CA TYR A 36 -6.38 -2.89 9.88
C TYR A 36 -6.51 -3.21 8.38
N CYS A 37 -7.48 -2.57 7.72
CA CYS A 37 -7.67 -2.69 6.28
C CYS A 37 -6.86 -1.62 5.57
N LEU A 38 -5.91 -2.03 4.74
CA LEU A 38 -5.07 -1.18 3.91
C LEU A 38 -5.37 -1.44 2.43
N THR A 39 -5.60 -0.38 1.66
CA THR A 39 -5.86 -0.52 0.23
C THR A 39 -4.63 -0.20 -0.60
N ILE A 40 -4.38 -1.01 -1.64
CA ILE A 40 -3.40 -0.74 -2.71
C ILE A 40 -4.19 -0.65 -4.01
N ILE A 41 -4.50 0.58 -4.40
CA ILE A 41 -5.40 0.87 -5.51
C ILE A 41 -4.72 1.77 -6.54
N GLY A 42 -4.94 1.47 -7.81
CA GLY A 42 -4.36 2.21 -8.93
C GLY A 42 -2.92 1.81 -9.21
N GLN A 43 -2.10 2.77 -9.63
CA GLN A 43 -0.69 2.52 -9.92
C GLN A 43 0.15 2.55 -8.64
N VAL A 44 1.08 1.61 -8.48
CA VAL A 44 2.10 1.69 -7.43
C VAL A 44 3.11 2.76 -7.82
N GLU A 45 3.16 3.85 -7.04
CA GLU A 45 4.04 5.00 -7.29
C GLU A 45 5.32 4.84 -6.48
N GLY A 46 6.46 4.97 -7.17
CA GLY A 46 7.80 4.89 -6.60
C GLY A 46 8.48 6.24 -6.54
N HIS A 47 9.75 6.30 -7.00
CA HIS A 47 10.58 7.50 -6.94
C HIS A 47 10.16 8.61 -7.91
N SER A 48 9.37 8.30 -8.93
CA SER A 48 8.88 9.26 -9.91
C SER A 48 7.43 9.58 -9.66
N LEU A 49 7.09 10.86 -9.62
CA LEU A 49 5.71 11.30 -9.47
C LEU A 49 4.87 10.92 -10.69
N ALA A 50 3.74 10.30 -10.46
CA ALA A 50 2.76 10.06 -11.50
C ALA A 50 2.03 11.37 -11.88
N PRO A 51 1.46 11.46 -13.10
CA PRO A 51 0.62 12.58 -13.48
C PRO A 51 -0.54 12.79 -12.50
N ASN A 52 -0.91 14.05 -12.24
CA ASN A 52 -1.93 14.42 -11.25
C ASN A 52 -3.32 13.80 -11.46
N ASN A 53 -3.60 13.28 -12.67
CA ASN A 53 -4.84 12.59 -13.00
C ASN A 53 -4.74 11.06 -12.84
N THR A 54 -3.63 10.53 -12.38
CA THR A 54 -3.42 9.10 -12.14
C THR A 54 -3.73 8.78 -10.68
N LYS A 55 -4.57 7.78 -10.46
CA LYS A 55 -4.79 7.24 -9.13
C LYS A 55 -3.62 6.36 -8.73
N THR A 56 -2.98 6.67 -7.61
CA THR A 56 -1.77 5.98 -7.15
C THR A 56 -1.85 5.55 -5.71
N THR A 57 -1.08 4.52 -5.38
CA THR A 57 -0.68 4.17 -4.01
C THR A 57 0.79 4.48 -3.87
N LYS A 58 1.14 5.38 -2.95
CA LYS A 58 2.50 5.85 -2.72
C LYS A 58 3.20 4.98 -1.69
N TYR A 59 4.29 4.35 -2.08
CA TYR A 59 5.02 3.41 -1.22
C TYR A 59 5.59 4.09 0.03
N GLU A 60 6.01 5.35 -0.06
CA GLU A 60 6.53 6.13 1.07
C GLU A 60 5.47 6.41 2.15
N HIS A 61 4.18 6.26 1.84
CA HIS A 61 3.09 6.32 2.81
C HIS A 61 2.78 4.93 3.39
N VAL A 62 2.95 3.89 2.58
CA VAL A 62 2.63 2.51 2.96
C VAL A 62 3.67 1.93 3.90
N LEU A 63 4.96 2.10 3.62
CA LEU A 63 6.04 1.49 4.41
C LEU A 63 6.05 1.94 5.89
N PRO A 64 5.99 3.25 6.22
CA PRO A 64 5.92 3.68 7.62
C PRO A 64 4.66 3.20 8.32
N LEU A 65 3.54 3.12 7.59
CA LEU A 65 2.28 2.60 8.12
C LEU A 65 2.41 1.11 8.49
N LEU A 66 2.97 0.28 7.61
CA LEU A 66 3.19 -1.14 7.90
C LEU A 66 4.12 -1.33 9.10
N ALA A 67 5.19 -0.52 9.21
CA ALA A 67 6.07 -0.53 10.37
C ALA A 67 5.33 -0.16 11.67
N HIS A 68 4.45 0.85 11.61
CA HIS A 68 3.60 1.21 12.74
C HIS A 68 2.64 0.09 13.12
N LEU A 69 1.98 -0.53 12.14
CA LEU A 69 1.03 -1.62 12.38
C LEU A 69 1.71 -2.84 13.01
N GLU A 70 2.92 -3.16 12.58
CA GLU A 70 3.72 -4.25 13.18
C GLU A 70 3.95 -4.04 14.68
N GLN A 71 4.17 -2.80 15.12
CA GLN A 71 4.45 -2.46 16.52
C GLN A 71 3.20 -2.11 17.34
N SER A 72 2.05 -1.88 16.70
CA SER A 72 0.82 -1.46 17.39
C SER A 72 0.25 -2.60 18.25
N GLU A 73 -0.04 -2.35 19.50
CA GLU A 73 -0.78 -3.28 20.37
C GLU A 73 -2.29 -3.30 20.11
N GLU A 74 -2.80 -2.31 19.38
CA GLU A 74 -4.23 -2.16 19.07
C GLU A 74 -4.66 -2.94 17.82
N VAL A 75 -3.70 -3.44 17.03
CA VAL A 75 -3.96 -4.12 15.75
C VAL A 75 -3.53 -5.56 15.84
N ASP A 76 -4.48 -6.48 15.68
CA ASP A 76 -4.25 -7.93 15.72
C ASP A 76 -3.86 -8.52 14.34
N GLY A 77 -4.18 -7.83 13.26
CA GLY A 77 -3.87 -8.30 11.91
C GLY A 77 -4.07 -7.25 10.83
N VAL A 78 -3.55 -7.51 9.64
CA VAL A 78 -3.62 -6.60 8.49
C VAL A 78 -4.29 -7.30 7.31
N LEU A 79 -5.29 -6.62 6.73
CA LEU A 79 -5.94 -7.02 5.50
C LEU A 79 -5.56 -6.05 4.37
N LEU A 80 -4.83 -6.54 3.37
CA LEU A 80 -4.51 -5.78 2.17
C LEU A 80 -5.60 -6.01 1.11
N LEU A 81 -6.23 -4.95 0.68
CA LEU A 81 -7.21 -4.94 -0.41
C LEU A 81 -6.54 -4.46 -1.69
N LEU A 82 -6.42 -5.33 -2.69
CA LEU A 82 -5.66 -5.08 -3.90
C LEU A 82 -6.59 -4.83 -5.10
N ASN A 83 -6.39 -3.70 -5.77
CA ASN A 83 -6.94 -3.40 -7.09
C ASN A 83 -5.95 -2.51 -7.85
N THR A 84 -4.85 -3.09 -8.32
CA THR A 84 -3.73 -2.37 -8.92
C THR A 84 -3.45 -2.81 -10.36
N VAL A 85 -3.05 -1.85 -11.18
CA VAL A 85 -2.54 -2.08 -12.52
C VAL A 85 -1.04 -2.40 -12.53
N GLY A 86 -0.40 -2.43 -11.35
CA GLY A 86 1.04 -2.50 -11.20
C GLY A 86 1.68 -1.12 -11.08
N GLY A 87 2.95 -1.00 -11.41
CA GLY A 87 3.67 0.28 -11.34
C GLY A 87 5.16 0.11 -11.12
N ASP A 88 5.72 0.91 -10.22
CA ASP A 88 7.14 0.88 -9.87
C ASP A 88 7.49 -0.43 -9.18
N ILE A 89 8.53 -1.10 -9.71
CA ILE A 89 8.90 -2.44 -9.28
C ILE A 89 9.56 -2.43 -7.91
N GLU A 90 10.50 -1.48 -7.69
CA GLU A 90 11.23 -1.38 -6.43
C GLU A 90 10.27 -1.02 -5.28
N ALA A 91 9.35 -0.09 -5.53
CA ALA A 91 8.33 0.28 -4.58
C ALA A 91 7.38 -0.89 -4.25
N GLY A 92 6.93 -1.62 -5.26
CA GLY A 92 6.03 -2.76 -5.05
C GLY A 92 6.71 -3.91 -4.33
N LEU A 93 7.96 -4.24 -4.66
CA LEU A 93 8.75 -5.25 -3.94
C LEU A 93 8.99 -4.83 -2.49
N ALA A 94 9.34 -3.56 -2.24
CA ALA A 94 9.55 -3.08 -0.87
C ALA A 94 8.29 -3.26 0.00
N ILE A 95 7.11 -2.97 -0.55
CA ILE A 95 5.84 -3.21 0.16
C ILE A 95 5.61 -4.71 0.37
N ALA A 96 5.81 -5.53 -0.68
CA ALA A 96 5.58 -6.97 -0.61
C ALA A 96 6.48 -7.64 0.43
N GLU A 97 7.77 -7.33 0.43
CA GLU A 97 8.75 -7.86 1.40
C GLU A 97 8.45 -7.38 2.81
N MET A 98 8.01 -6.12 2.97
CA MET A 98 7.59 -5.60 4.28
C MET A 98 6.39 -6.39 4.83
N VAL A 99 5.38 -6.65 4.00
CA VAL A 99 4.21 -7.46 4.38
C VAL A 99 4.60 -8.90 4.70
N ALA A 100 5.45 -9.52 3.86
CA ALA A 100 5.92 -10.89 4.08
C ALA A 100 6.77 -11.04 5.36
N GLY A 101 7.46 -9.96 5.77
CA GLY A 101 8.26 -9.91 6.99
C GLY A 101 7.47 -9.64 8.27
N MET A 102 6.18 -9.32 8.19
CA MET A 102 5.35 -9.05 9.37
C MET A 102 5.15 -10.30 10.22
N THR A 103 5.21 -10.14 11.54
CA THR A 103 4.89 -11.20 12.49
C THR A 103 3.39 -11.29 12.77
N LYS A 104 2.67 -10.19 12.61
CA LYS A 104 1.22 -10.14 12.71
C LYS A 104 0.55 -10.92 11.57
N PRO A 105 -0.63 -11.51 11.79
CA PRO A 105 -1.43 -12.11 10.74
C PRO A 105 -1.69 -11.14 9.58
N THR A 106 -1.34 -11.55 8.37
CA THR A 106 -1.56 -10.78 7.15
C THR A 106 -2.39 -11.56 6.14
N VAL A 107 -3.37 -10.90 5.57
CA VAL A 107 -4.23 -11.44 4.51
C VAL A 107 -4.21 -10.49 3.33
N THR A 108 -4.04 -11.02 2.14
CA THR A 108 -4.19 -10.27 0.89
C THR A 108 -5.45 -10.69 0.16
N LEU A 109 -6.21 -9.73 -0.34
CA LEU A 109 -7.45 -9.98 -1.09
C LEU A 109 -7.43 -9.18 -2.39
N VAL A 110 -7.36 -9.88 -3.53
CA VAL A 110 -7.45 -9.27 -4.86
C VAL A 110 -8.91 -9.11 -5.25
N LEU A 111 -9.37 -7.84 -5.35
CA LEU A 111 -10.77 -7.49 -5.60
C LEU A 111 -11.07 -7.10 -7.05
N GLY A 112 -10.05 -6.76 -7.83
CA GLY A 112 -10.20 -6.35 -9.23
C GLY A 112 -8.98 -6.76 -10.02
N GLY A 113 -7.97 -5.89 -10.09
CA GLY A 113 -6.70 -6.15 -10.76
C GLY A 113 -5.57 -6.44 -9.77
N GLY A 114 -4.76 -7.46 -10.08
CA GLY A 114 -3.47 -7.74 -9.42
C GLY A 114 -2.39 -7.88 -10.48
N HIS A 115 -2.16 -6.80 -11.28
CA HIS A 115 -1.33 -6.90 -12.48
C HIS A 115 0.13 -6.54 -12.22
N SER A 116 1.05 -7.17 -12.96
CA SER A 116 2.48 -6.85 -12.95
C SER A 116 3.06 -6.96 -11.52
N ILE A 117 3.62 -5.88 -10.96
CA ILE A 117 4.13 -5.85 -9.58
C ILE A 117 3.02 -6.04 -8.51
N GLY A 118 1.77 -6.01 -8.91
CA GLY A 118 0.65 -6.45 -8.08
C GLY A 118 0.66 -7.95 -7.76
N ILE A 119 1.39 -8.78 -8.52
CA ILE A 119 1.52 -10.22 -8.28
C ILE A 119 2.29 -10.50 -6.98
N PRO A 120 3.54 -10.03 -6.79
CA PRO A 120 4.23 -10.18 -5.51
C PRO A 120 3.44 -9.60 -4.33
N LEU A 121 2.79 -8.45 -4.50
CA LEU A 121 1.91 -7.89 -3.48
C LEU A 121 0.76 -8.82 -3.11
N ALA A 122 0.14 -9.47 -4.10
CA ALA A 122 -0.97 -10.39 -3.85
C ALA A 122 -0.56 -11.62 -3.04
N VAL A 123 0.66 -12.12 -3.24
CA VAL A 123 1.16 -13.33 -2.57
C VAL A 123 2.02 -13.06 -1.34
N SER A 124 2.19 -11.79 -0.95
CA SER A 124 3.03 -11.41 0.19
C SER A 124 2.38 -11.69 1.56
N GLY A 125 1.05 -11.76 1.63
CA GLY A 125 0.36 -12.09 2.87
C GLY A 125 0.48 -13.57 3.25
N GLN A 126 0.35 -13.89 4.53
CA GLN A 126 0.32 -15.27 5.03
C GLN A 126 -0.84 -16.08 4.42
N GLN A 127 -1.92 -15.40 4.04
CA GLN A 127 -3.03 -15.97 3.28
C GLN A 127 -3.42 -15.04 2.15
N THR A 128 -3.72 -15.63 1.00
CA THR A 128 -4.07 -14.88 -0.22
C THR A 128 -5.43 -15.36 -0.75
N PHE A 129 -6.28 -14.40 -1.08
CA PHE A 129 -7.57 -14.64 -1.70
C PHE A 129 -7.72 -13.80 -2.97
N ILE A 130 -8.44 -14.35 -3.93
CA ILE A 130 -8.85 -13.68 -5.17
C ILE A 130 -10.34 -13.88 -5.38
N VAL A 131 -11.07 -12.81 -5.65
CA VAL A 131 -12.50 -12.93 -5.97
C VAL A 131 -12.69 -13.44 -7.40
N PRO A 132 -13.81 -14.14 -7.71
CA PRO A 132 -14.03 -14.75 -9.04
C PRO A 132 -13.98 -13.77 -10.22
N SER A 133 -14.28 -12.48 -10.00
CA SER A 133 -14.26 -11.44 -11.02
C SER A 133 -12.90 -10.76 -11.17
N ALA A 134 -11.94 -11.02 -10.27
CA ALA A 134 -10.62 -10.42 -10.34
C ALA A 134 -9.74 -11.10 -11.39
N SER A 135 -8.78 -10.34 -11.90
CA SER A 135 -7.81 -10.82 -12.87
C SER A 135 -6.39 -10.45 -12.45
N MET A 136 -5.44 -11.33 -12.80
CA MET A 136 -4.03 -11.13 -12.56
C MET A 136 -3.27 -11.34 -13.88
N THR A 137 -2.34 -10.42 -14.19
CA THR A 137 -1.52 -10.50 -15.40
C THR A 137 -0.06 -10.54 -15.05
N VAL A 138 0.58 -11.65 -15.40
CA VAL A 138 2.03 -11.85 -15.28
C VAL A 138 2.69 -11.49 -16.60
N HIS A 139 3.74 -10.72 -16.57
CA HIS A 139 4.59 -10.43 -17.72
C HIS A 139 6.03 -10.13 -17.27
N PRO A 140 7.03 -10.30 -18.15
CA PRO A 140 8.39 -9.90 -17.83
C PRO A 140 8.51 -8.41 -17.51
N VAL A 141 9.52 -8.04 -16.75
CA VAL A 141 9.86 -6.64 -16.46
C VAL A 141 10.01 -5.85 -17.76
N ARG A 142 9.39 -4.70 -17.82
CA ARG A 142 9.43 -3.78 -18.97
C ARG A 142 10.11 -2.49 -18.56
N MET A 143 10.91 -1.96 -19.49
CA MET A 143 11.48 -0.64 -19.38
C MET A 143 11.07 0.18 -20.60
N SER A 144 10.80 1.46 -20.37
CA SER A 144 10.62 2.46 -21.43
C SER A 144 11.56 3.63 -21.16
N GLY A 145 12.15 4.19 -22.22
CA GLY A 145 13.03 5.36 -22.13
C GLY A 145 14.38 5.16 -22.82
N LEU A 146 15.26 6.16 -22.67
CA LEU A 146 16.62 6.11 -23.20
C LEU A 146 17.51 5.23 -22.32
N MET A 147 18.07 4.17 -22.91
CA MET A 147 19.05 3.32 -22.23
C MET A 147 20.47 3.89 -22.42
N ILE A 148 21.09 4.30 -21.32
CA ILE A 148 22.51 4.65 -21.26
C ILE A 148 23.23 3.48 -20.58
N ALA A 149 24.48 3.16 -21.05
CA ALA A 149 25.27 2.02 -20.53
C ALA A 149 24.52 0.69 -20.65
N ALA A 150 24.11 0.33 -21.87
CA ALA A 150 23.25 -0.82 -22.16
C ALA A 150 23.64 -2.15 -21.47
N PRO A 151 24.93 -2.59 -21.38
CA PRO A 151 25.28 -3.83 -20.68
C PRO A 151 24.99 -3.80 -19.17
N GLN A 152 25.20 -2.66 -18.50
CA GLN A 152 24.94 -2.50 -17.07
C GLN A 152 23.45 -2.44 -16.79
N SER A 153 22.70 -1.72 -17.62
CA SER A 153 21.25 -1.65 -17.55
C SER A 153 20.62 -3.03 -17.76
N TYR A 154 21.09 -3.80 -18.74
CA TYR A 154 20.62 -5.16 -18.98
C TYR A 154 20.80 -6.07 -17.74
N ARG A 155 22.00 -6.08 -17.14
CA ARG A 155 22.28 -6.86 -15.92
C ARG A 155 21.47 -6.41 -14.72
N TYR A 156 21.14 -5.13 -14.63
CA TYR A 156 20.26 -4.62 -13.60
C TYR A 156 18.85 -5.20 -13.76
N PHE A 157 18.28 -5.12 -14.98
CA PHE A 157 16.94 -5.66 -15.24
C PHE A 157 16.86 -7.17 -15.12
N GLU A 158 17.90 -7.87 -15.52
CA GLU A 158 18.00 -9.33 -15.33
C GLU A 158 17.89 -9.68 -13.83
N ARG A 159 18.62 -9.00 -12.96
CA ARG A 159 18.53 -9.18 -11.50
C ARG A 159 17.16 -8.81 -10.94
N VAL A 160 16.58 -7.71 -11.40
CA VAL A 160 15.21 -7.31 -10.99
C VAL A 160 14.20 -8.38 -11.43
N GLN A 161 14.32 -8.91 -12.65
CA GLN A 161 13.46 -10.01 -13.12
C GLN A 161 13.63 -11.26 -12.25
N GLU A 162 14.86 -11.63 -11.91
CA GLU A 162 15.18 -12.79 -11.07
C GLU A 162 14.63 -12.63 -9.65
N SER A 163 14.54 -11.41 -9.13
CA SER A 163 13.97 -11.16 -7.79
C SER A 163 12.44 -11.31 -7.72
N ILE A 164 11.75 -11.42 -8.86
CA ILE A 164 10.29 -11.55 -8.95
C ILE A 164 9.87 -13.01 -9.21
N VAL A 165 10.77 -13.84 -9.69
CA VAL A 165 10.55 -15.26 -10.04
C VAL A 165 10.95 -16.17 -8.91
#